data_825fd578fad4a66172178f282f85d0ea
#
_entry.id   825fd578fad4a66172178f282f85d0ea
#
_cell.length_a   1.000
_cell.length_b   1.000
_cell.length_c   1.000
_cell.angle_alpha   90.00
_cell.angle_beta   90.00
_cell.angle_gamma   90.00
#
_symmetry.space_group_name_H-M   'P 1'
#
loop_
_entity.id
_entity.type
_entity.pdbx_description
1 polymer ?
#
loop_
_entity_poly.entity_id
_entity_poly.type
_entity_poly.pdbx_seq_one_letter_code
_entity_poly.pdbx_strand_id
1 'polypeptide(L)'
;MDREKFTQEVLKSENTMYHIAKGMLKRESDCEEVVSEAVLKAYTKIHTLKEEKYFKTWLIRILINECYKKLREYKRVVSIEDCNNSFEYKDNSNYTELYNAVKKLKHKIRIVIMLHYIEGYSVEEVGNILKIPVGTVKSRLHIGRKNLKEELEDE
;
A
#
# COMPACT_ATOMS: atom_id res chain seq x y z
N MET A 1 9.54 22.65 5.65
CA MET A 1 10.27 21.89 4.61
C MET A 1 10.28 22.70 3.33
N ASP A 2 11.44 22.94 2.77
CA ASP A 2 11.54 23.67 1.51
C ASP A 2 11.30 22.75 0.30
N ARG A 3 11.16 23.35 -0.88
CA ARG A 3 10.85 22.63 -2.12
C ARG A 3 11.90 21.59 -2.49
N GLU A 4 13.18 21.93 -2.34
CA GLU A 4 14.28 21.04 -2.66
C GLU A 4 14.30 19.81 -1.77
N LYS A 5 14.14 20.01 -0.46
CA LYS A 5 14.08 18.93 0.52
C LYS A 5 12.88 18.04 0.30
N PHE A 6 11.71 18.63 0.00
CA PHE A 6 10.51 17.89 -0.37
C PHE A 6 10.78 16.96 -1.55
N THR A 7 11.37 17.49 -2.62
CA THR A 7 11.67 16.70 -3.82
C THR A 7 12.61 15.52 -3.49
N GLN A 8 13.66 15.78 -2.72
CA GLN A 8 14.62 14.75 -2.31
C GLN A 8 13.93 13.64 -1.51
N GLU A 9 13.08 13.99 -0.56
CA GLU A 9 12.37 13.03 0.28
C GLU A 9 11.35 12.22 -0.51
N VAL A 10 10.67 12.83 -1.47
CA VAL A 10 9.76 12.12 -2.39
C VAL A 10 10.53 11.10 -3.21
N LEU A 11 11.66 11.49 -3.78
CA LEU A 11 12.50 10.58 -4.58
C LEU A 11 12.99 9.38 -3.76
N LYS A 12 13.36 9.59 -2.51
CA LYS A 12 13.76 8.52 -1.60
C LYS A 12 12.62 7.54 -1.30
N SER A 13 11.38 8.01 -1.35
CA SER A 13 10.18 7.23 -1.02
C SER A 13 9.51 6.60 -2.24
N GLU A 14 9.98 6.90 -3.44
CA GLU A 14 9.33 6.52 -4.69
C GLU A 14 9.15 5.00 -4.83
N ASN A 15 10.20 4.22 -4.60
CA ASN A 15 10.12 2.77 -4.71
C ASN A 15 9.11 2.17 -3.72
N THR A 16 9.11 2.64 -2.48
CA THR A 16 8.15 2.22 -1.46
C THR A 16 6.73 2.53 -1.89
N MET A 17 6.49 3.72 -2.43
CA MET A 17 5.17 4.14 -2.91
C MET A 17 4.67 3.23 -4.02
N TYR A 18 5.50 2.95 -5.02
CA TYR A 18 5.13 2.06 -6.12
C TYR A 18 4.89 0.63 -5.67
N HIS A 19 5.69 0.11 -4.75
CA HIS A 19 5.48 -1.23 -4.18
C HIS A 19 4.13 -1.35 -3.49
N ILE A 20 3.77 -0.36 -2.68
CA ILE A 20 2.49 -0.33 -1.98
C ILE A 20 1.33 -0.23 -2.99
N ALA A 21 1.43 0.68 -3.94
CA ALA A 21 0.41 0.86 -4.97
C ALA A 21 0.21 -0.42 -5.79
N LYS A 22 1.28 -1.07 -6.22
CA LYS A 22 1.22 -2.34 -6.97
C LYS A 22 0.58 -3.47 -6.16
N GLY A 23 0.79 -3.49 -4.86
CA GLY A 23 0.14 -4.46 -3.98
C GLY A 23 -1.34 -4.21 -3.79
N MET A 24 -1.80 -2.97 -3.92
CA MET A 24 -3.18 -2.56 -3.69
C MET A 24 -4.02 -2.52 -4.97
N LEU A 25 -3.41 -2.15 -6.09
CA LEU A 25 -4.10 -1.89 -7.36
C LEU A 25 -3.71 -2.89 -8.43
N LYS A 26 -4.61 -3.10 -9.40
CA LYS A 26 -4.43 -4.11 -10.44
C LYS A 26 -3.71 -3.61 -11.69
N ARG A 27 -3.81 -2.30 -11.99
CA ARG A 27 -3.28 -1.74 -13.23
C ARG A 27 -2.09 -0.83 -12.94
N GLU A 28 -1.04 -0.96 -13.72
CA GLU A 28 0.15 -0.13 -13.59
C GLU A 28 -0.15 1.36 -13.79
N SER A 29 -1.04 1.68 -14.76
CA SER A 29 -1.47 3.06 -14.98
C SER A 29 -2.16 3.67 -13.76
N ASP A 30 -2.92 2.87 -13.02
CA ASP A 30 -3.57 3.32 -11.79
C ASP A 30 -2.54 3.52 -10.67
N CYS A 31 -1.50 2.70 -10.62
CA CYS A 31 -0.40 2.88 -9.66
C CYS A 31 0.32 4.20 -9.90
N GLU A 32 0.63 4.51 -11.15
CA GLU A 32 1.26 5.79 -11.52
C GLU A 32 0.37 6.98 -11.16
N GLU A 33 -0.92 6.86 -11.42
CA GLU A 33 -1.90 7.90 -11.11
C GLU A 33 -1.98 8.17 -9.61
N VAL A 34 -2.10 7.13 -8.78
CA VAL A 34 -2.21 7.33 -7.32
C VAL A 34 -0.92 7.87 -6.71
N VAL A 35 0.24 7.44 -7.22
CA VAL A 35 1.53 7.99 -6.76
C VAL A 35 1.62 9.47 -7.09
N SER A 36 1.31 9.86 -8.33
CA SER A 36 1.32 11.26 -8.76
C SER A 36 0.35 12.11 -7.94
N GLU A 37 -0.86 11.61 -7.73
CA GLU A 37 -1.88 12.30 -6.94
C GLU A 37 -1.45 12.45 -5.47
N ALA A 38 -0.83 11.42 -4.91
CA ALA A 38 -0.33 11.47 -3.54
C ALA A 38 0.77 12.51 -3.37
N VAL A 39 1.70 12.58 -4.32
CA VAL A 39 2.78 13.58 -4.31
C VAL A 39 2.20 15.00 -4.41
N LEU A 40 1.24 15.22 -5.31
CA LEU A 40 0.59 16.50 -5.46
C LEU A 40 -0.14 16.93 -4.17
N LYS A 41 -0.88 16.03 -3.58
CA LYS A 41 -1.57 16.30 -2.30
C LYS A 41 -0.60 16.56 -1.17
N ALA A 42 0.49 15.80 -1.11
CA ALA A 42 1.55 16.01 -0.12
C ALA A 42 2.16 17.41 -0.26
N TYR A 43 2.46 17.82 -1.48
CA TYR A 43 3.01 19.15 -1.73
C TYR A 43 2.07 20.26 -1.29
N THR A 44 0.79 20.16 -1.61
CA THR A 44 -0.21 21.19 -1.20
C THR A 44 -0.46 21.19 0.31
N LYS A 45 -0.26 20.07 0.99
CA LYS A 45 -0.51 19.92 2.43
C LYS A 45 0.75 19.90 3.29
N ILE A 46 1.91 20.19 2.71
CA ILE A 46 3.19 20.11 3.43
C ILE A 46 3.21 20.99 4.69
N HIS A 47 2.49 22.08 4.69
CA HIS A 47 2.37 22.97 5.85
C HIS A 47 1.68 22.30 7.05
N THR A 48 0.95 21.20 6.84
CA THR A 48 0.28 20.47 7.93
C THR A 48 1.21 19.46 8.60
N LEU A 49 2.36 19.15 7.99
CA LEU A 49 3.34 18.25 8.58
C LEU A 49 4.09 18.97 9.70
N LYS A 50 3.92 18.50 10.93
CA LYS A 50 4.51 19.13 12.12
C LYS A 50 6.00 18.85 12.27
N GLU A 51 6.43 17.61 11.96
CA GLU A 51 7.83 17.19 12.11
C GLU A 51 8.31 16.48 10.86
N GLU A 52 9.39 16.98 10.27
CA GLU A 52 9.93 16.45 9.01
C GLU A 52 10.38 14.99 9.10
N LYS A 53 10.78 14.52 10.28
CA LYS A 53 11.17 13.12 10.47
C LYS A 53 10.07 12.13 10.16
N TYR A 54 8.81 12.54 10.20
CA TYR A 54 7.64 11.71 9.88
C TYR A 54 7.16 11.87 8.45
N PHE A 55 7.92 12.55 7.60
CA PHE A 55 7.52 12.81 6.21
C PHE A 55 7.19 11.52 5.46
N LYS A 56 8.03 10.50 5.54
CA LYS A 56 7.83 9.26 4.80
C LYS A 56 6.53 8.55 5.21
N THR A 57 6.28 8.39 6.50
CA THR A 57 5.05 7.74 6.97
C THR A 57 3.81 8.56 6.65
N TRP A 58 3.91 9.88 6.73
CA TRP A 58 2.85 10.81 6.36
C TRP A 58 2.52 10.71 4.86
N LEU A 59 3.54 10.67 4.00
CA LEU A 59 3.38 10.51 2.56
C LEU A 59 2.74 9.17 2.21
N ILE A 60 3.20 8.09 2.82
CA ILE A 60 2.65 6.74 2.60
C ILE A 60 1.17 6.69 2.99
N ARG A 61 0.79 7.35 4.06
CA ARG A 61 -0.62 7.43 4.45
C ARG A 61 -1.46 8.14 3.41
N ILE A 62 -0.97 9.26 2.85
CA ILE A 62 -1.64 9.96 1.75
C ILE A 62 -1.82 9.01 0.56
N LEU A 63 -0.76 8.28 0.22
CA LEU A 63 -0.79 7.29 -0.87
C LEU A 63 -1.84 6.20 -0.63
N ILE A 64 -1.88 5.63 0.57
CA ILE A 64 -2.83 4.57 0.93
C ILE A 64 -4.27 5.08 0.81
N ASN A 65 -4.53 6.31 1.25
CA ASN A 65 -5.84 6.94 1.09
C ASN A 65 -6.23 7.07 -0.38
N GLU A 66 -5.28 7.42 -1.25
CA GLU A 66 -5.52 7.46 -2.70
C GLU A 66 -5.78 6.07 -3.28
N CYS A 67 -5.07 5.06 -2.81
CA CYS A 67 -5.32 3.67 -3.22
C CYS A 67 -6.73 3.22 -2.83
N TYR A 68 -7.18 3.51 -1.62
CA TYR A 68 -8.53 3.19 -1.18
C TYR A 68 -9.59 3.93 -2.00
N LYS A 69 -9.34 5.18 -2.32
CA LYS A 69 -10.23 5.97 -3.18
C LYS A 69 -10.36 5.31 -4.55
N LYS A 70 -9.25 4.86 -5.13
CA LYS A 70 -9.23 4.15 -6.41
C LYS A 70 -9.99 2.83 -6.34
N LEU A 71 -9.82 2.08 -5.27
CA LEU A 71 -10.55 0.83 -5.05
C LEU A 71 -12.06 1.05 -4.95
N ARG A 72 -12.49 2.15 -4.32
CA ARG A 72 -13.92 2.51 -4.28
C ARG A 72 -14.47 2.86 -5.67
N GLU A 73 -13.67 3.54 -6.49
CA GLU A 73 -14.04 3.84 -7.86
C GLU A 73 -14.24 2.56 -8.68
N TYR A 74 -13.38 1.56 -8.50
CA TYR A 74 -13.51 0.26 -9.15
C TYR A 74 -14.86 -0.40 -8.84
N LYS A 75 -15.29 -0.37 -7.59
CA LYS A 75 -16.57 -0.97 -7.18
C LYS A 75 -17.77 -0.33 -7.84
N ARG A 76 -17.68 0.94 -8.23
CA ARG A 76 -18.76 1.68 -8.89
C ARG A 76 -18.84 1.42 -10.39
N VAL A 77 -17.71 1.18 -11.03
CA VAL A 77 -17.59 1.20 -12.48
C VAL A 77 -17.43 -0.21 -13.05
N VAL A 78 -16.95 -1.16 -12.25
CA VAL A 78 -16.50 -2.46 -12.73
C VAL A 78 -17.61 -3.48 -12.64
N SER A 79 -17.92 -4.15 -13.76
CA SER A 79 -18.76 -5.33 -13.80
C SER A 79 -18.04 -6.48 -13.06
N ILE A 80 -18.82 -7.48 -12.62
CA ILE A 80 -18.31 -8.65 -11.91
C ILE A 80 -17.19 -9.36 -12.70
N GLU A 81 -17.24 -9.30 -14.03
CA GLU A 81 -16.24 -9.92 -14.91
C GLU A 81 -14.85 -9.31 -14.76
N ASP A 82 -14.77 -7.99 -14.59
CA ASP A 82 -13.49 -7.29 -14.40
C ASP A 82 -12.87 -7.55 -13.03
N CYS A 83 -13.68 -7.90 -12.04
CA CYS A 83 -13.19 -8.27 -10.70
C CYS A 83 -12.41 -9.60 -10.71
N ASN A 84 -12.63 -10.44 -11.71
CA ASN A 84 -11.99 -11.74 -11.84
C ASN A 84 -10.68 -11.69 -12.64
N ASN A 85 -10.37 -10.57 -13.28
CA ASN A 85 -9.10 -10.38 -13.97
C ASN A 85 -8.01 -10.05 -12.95
N SER A 86 -7.47 -11.09 -12.34
CA SER A 86 -6.33 -10.95 -11.45
C SER A 86 -5.10 -10.52 -12.25
N PHE A 87 -4.56 -9.37 -11.91
CA PHE A 87 -3.26 -8.94 -12.39
C PHE A 87 -2.20 -9.85 -11.74
N GLU A 88 -1.56 -10.70 -12.53
CA GLU A 88 -0.43 -11.46 -12.04
C GLU A 88 0.81 -10.58 -12.09
N TYR A 89 1.47 -10.46 -10.95
CA TYR A 89 2.75 -9.76 -10.85
C TYR A 89 3.79 -10.56 -11.63
N LYS A 90 4.22 -10.02 -12.78
CA LYS A 90 5.24 -10.65 -13.62
C LYS A 90 6.62 -10.11 -13.29
N ASP A 91 7.13 -10.49 -12.16
CA ASP A 91 8.54 -10.25 -11.85
C ASP A 91 9.23 -11.62 -11.82
N ASN A 92 10.42 -11.72 -12.42
CA ASN A 92 11.23 -12.93 -12.43
C ASN A 92 11.94 -13.20 -11.08
N SER A 93 11.48 -12.56 -9.99
CA SER A 93 12.02 -12.78 -8.67
C SER A 93 11.37 -13.98 -7.99
N ASN A 94 12.07 -14.61 -7.04
CA ASN A 94 11.57 -15.69 -6.20
C ASN A 94 10.36 -15.29 -5.34
N TYR A 95 9.93 -14.04 -5.40
CA TYR A 95 8.82 -13.49 -4.61
C TYR A 95 7.48 -13.46 -5.36
N THR A 96 7.45 -13.92 -6.63
CA THR A 96 6.24 -13.86 -7.46
C THR A 96 5.05 -14.60 -6.83
N GLU A 97 5.30 -15.81 -6.30
CA GLU A 97 4.25 -16.59 -5.63
C GLU A 97 3.73 -15.91 -4.39
N LEU A 98 4.64 -15.33 -3.59
CA LEU A 98 4.27 -14.60 -2.38
C LEU A 98 3.42 -13.37 -2.73
N TYR A 99 3.84 -12.57 -3.72
CA TYR A 99 3.08 -11.40 -4.15
C TYR A 99 1.70 -11.78 -4.68
N ASN A 100 1.61 -12.86 -5.44
CA ASN A 100 0.33 -13.34 -5.96
C ASN A 100 -0.60 -13.80 -4.82
N ALA A 101 -0.04 -14.47 -3.81
CA ALA A 101 -0.79 -14.87 -2.62
C ALA A 101 -1.27 -13.65 -1.81
N VAL A 102 -0.41 -12.64 -1.66
CA VAL A 102 -0.74 -11.40 -0.97
C VAL A 102 -1.89 -10.68 -1.69
N LYS A 103 -1.90 -10.67 -3.02
CA LYS A 103 -2.97 -10.03 -3.81
C LYS A 103 -4.32 -10.72 -3.67
N LYS A 104 -4.36 -11.96 -3.26
CA LYS A 104 -5.63 -12.67 -2.99
C LYS A 104 -6.24 -12.31 -1.64
N LEU A 105 -5.48 -11.68 -0.75
CA LEU A 105 -5.99 -11.21 0.52
C LEU A 105 -6.96 -10.05 0.33
N LYS A 106 -7.92 -9.91 1.25
CA LYS A 106 -8.77 -8.71 1.29
C LYS A 106 -7.87 -7.49 1.53
N HIS A 107 -8.20 -6.37 0.91
CA HIS A 107 -7.33 -5.18 0.94
C HIS A 107 -6.97 -4.69 2.34
N LYS A 108 -7.89 -4.80 3.32
CA LYS A 108 -7.62 -4.39 4.72
C LYS A 108 -6.56 -5.29 5.39
N ILE A 109 -6.56 -6.57 5.04
CA ILE A 109 -5.57 -7.55 5.53
C ILE A 109 -4.26 -7.38 4.76
N ARG A 110 -4.37 -7.22 3.45
CA ARG A 110 -3.22 -7.06 2.55
C ARG A 110 -2.32 -5.91 2.97
N ILE A 111 -2.90 -4.75 3.27
CA ILE A 111 -2.10 -3.57 3.59
C ILE A 111 -1.28 -3.74 4.87
N VAL A 112 -1.83 -4.38 5.90
CA VAL A 112 -1.04 -4.60 7.13
C VAL A 112 0.09 -5.61 6.89
N ILE A 113 -0.15 -6.65 6.09
CA ILE A 113 0.88 -7.62 5.69
C ILE A 113 2.00 -6.91 4.93
N MET A 114 1.65 -6.07 3.96
CA MET A 114 2.64 -5.35 3.15
C MET A 114 3.46 -4.38 3.98
N LEU A 115 2.83 -3.58 4.81
CA LEU A 115 3.53 -2.58 5.63
C LEU A 115 4.45 -3.24 6.64
N HIS A 116 4.03 -4.31 7.26
CA HIS A 116 4.83 -4.97 8.30
C HIS A 116 5.92 -5.87 7.71
N TYR A 117 5.57 -6.79 6.81
CA TYR A 117 6.51 -7.80 6.32
C TYR A 117 7.35 -7.36 5.13
N ILE A 118 6.80 -6.56 4.24
CA ILE A 118 7.53 -6.13 3.03
C ILE A 118 8.27 -4.82 3.29
N GLU A 119 7.61 -3.84 3.89
CA GLU A 119 8.19 -2.52 4.13
C GLU A 119 8.90 -2.42 5.49
N GLY A 120 8.74 -3.40 6.37
CA GLY A 120 9.50 -3.48 7.63
C GLY A 120 9.00 -2.59 8.75
N TYR A 121 7.79 -2.05 8.67
CA TYR A 121 7.24 -1.22 9.74
C TYR A 121 6.84 -2.06 10.95
N SER A 122 7.07 -1.52 12.16
CA SER A 122 6.61 -2.15 13.39
C SER A 122 5.08 -2.15 13.46
N VAL A 123 4.51 -2.97 14.32
CA VAL A 123 3.07 -3.02 14.55
C VAL A 123 2.54 -1.64 14.97
N GLU A 124 3.28 -0.95 15.82
CA GLU A 124 2.94 0.40 16.27
C GLU A 124 2.95 1.41 15.12
N GLU A 125 3.98 1.35 14.27
CA GLU A 125 4.07 2.20 13.10
C GLU A 125 2.95 1.95 12.11
N VAL A 126 2.60 0.69 11.87
CA VAL A 126 1.46 0.32 11.00
C VAL A 126 0.16 0.92 11.56
N GLY A 127 -0.05 0.79 12.86
CA GLY A 127 -1.22 1.39 13.52
C GLY A 127 -1.29 2.90 13.33
N ASN A 128 -0.16 3.58 13.42
CA ASN A 128 -0.07 5.03 13.21
C ASN A 128 -0.32 5.42 11.74
N ILE A 129 0.25 4.67 10.80
CA ILE A 129 0.05 4.93 9.36
C ILE A 129 -1.41 4.77 8.96
N LEU A 130 -2.04 3.69 9.41
CA LEU A 130 -3.42 3.36 9.03
C LEU A 130 -4.47 3.99 9.95
N LYS A 131 -4.04 4.56 11.07
CA LYS A 131 -4.92 5.10 12.13
C LYS A 131 -5.90 4.07 12.66
N ILE A 132 -5.37 2.91 12.98
CA ILE A 132 -6.11 1.81 13.62
C ILE A 132 -5.39 1.39 14.90
N PRO A 133 -6.11 0.81 15.87
CA PRO A 133 -5.48 0.31 17.09
C PRO A 133 -4.45 -0.78 16.82
N VAL A 134 -3.42 -0.87 17.63
CA VAL A 134 -2.38 -1.91 17.54
C VAL A 134 -3.00 -3.31 17.61
N GLY A 135 -4.01 -3.51 18.45
CA GLY A 135 -4.75 -4.78 18.54
C GLY A 135 -5.38 -5.18 17.22
N THR A 136 -5.91 -4.21 16.47
CA THR A 136 -6.47 -4.44 15.14
C THR A 136 -5.38 -4.83 14.14
N VAL A 137 -4.22 -4.18 14.21
CA VAL A 137 -3.07 -4.55 13.37
C VAL A 137 -2.67 -6.01 13.62
N LYS A 138 -2.53 -6.38 14.89
CA LYS A 138 -2.16 -7.75 15.28
C LYS A 138 -3.17 -8.79 14.83
N SER A 139 -4.47 -8.50 14.98
CA SER A 139 -5.54 -9.40 14.52
C SER A 139 -5.50 -9.61 13.01
N ARG A 140 -5.33 -8.52 12.25
CA ARG A 140 -5.26 -8.57 10.79
C ARG A 140 -4.00 -9.28 10.31
N LEU A 141 -2.86 -9.10 10.98
CA LEU A 141 -1.63 -9.83 10.69
C LEU A 141 -1.82 -11.33 10.91
N HIS A 142 -2.48 -11.71 12.01
CA HIS A 142 -2.78 -13.10 12.29
C HIS A 142 -3.63 -13.75 11.18
N ILE A 143 -4.70 -13.09 10.79
CA ILE A 143 -5.58 -13.54 9.68
C ILE A 143 -4.78 -13.63 8.39
N GLY A 144 -3.97 -12.62 8.09
CA GLY A 144 -3.14 -12.59 6.89
C GLY A 144 -2.14 -13.73 6.83
N ARG A 145 -1.44 -13.99 7.93
CA ARG A 145 -0.49 -15.11 8.02
C ARG A 145 -1.17 -16.45 7.81
N LYS A 146 -2.32 -16.65 8.42
CA LYS A 146 -3.11 -17.86 8.29
C LYS A 146 -3.54 -18.08 6.83
N ASN A 147 -4.07 -17.06 6.20
CA ASN A 147 -4.55 -17.14 4.82
C ASN A 147 -3.39 -17.36 3.83
N LEU A 148 -2.26 -16.69 4.05
CA LEU A 148 -1.05 -16.90 3.23
C LEU A 148 -0.51 -18.32 3.36
N LYS A 149 -0.49 -18.85 4.57
CA LYS A 149 -0.03 -20.20 4.82
C LYS A 149 -0.90 -21.22 4.07
N GLU A 150 -2.21 -21.09 4.17
CA GLU A 150 -3.16 -21.96 3.46
C GLU A 150 -2.96 -21.88 1.94
N GLU A 151 -2.81 -20.67 1.41
CA GLU A 151 -2.64 -20.44 -0.03
C GLU A 151 -1.33 -21.02 -0.56
N LEU A 152 -0.24 -20.88 0.19
CA LEU A 152 1.09 -21.36 -0.22
C LEU A 152 1.26 -22.88 -0.04
N GLU A 153 0.56 -23.49 0.92
CA GLU A 153 0.62 -24.94 1.16
C GLU A 153 -0.25 -25.75 0.19
N ASP A 154 -1.30 -25.15 -0.38
CA ASP A 154 -2.24 -25.80 -1.30
C ASP A 154 -1.67 -25.96 -2.73
N GLU A 155 -0.44 -25.58 -2.94
CA GLU A 155 0.31 -25.85 -4.17
C GLU A 155 1.17 -27.10 -3.94
#